data_cade208208117dc1b5e6558410e655ed
#
_entry.id   cade208208117dc1b5e6558410e655ed
#
_cell.length_a   1.000
_cell.length_b   1.000
_cell.length_c   1.000
_cell.angle_alpha   90.00
_cell.angle_beta   90.00
_cell.angle_gamma   90.00
#
_symmetry.space_group_name_H-M   'P 1'
#
loop_
_entity.id
_entity.type
_entity.pdbx_description
1 polymer ?
#
loop_
_entity_poly.entity_id
_entity_poly.type
_entity_poly.pdbx_seq_one_letter_code
_entity_poly.pdbx_strand_id
1 'polypeptide(L)'
;NVELVSGRLIDVDTLLVATGGYPEVDLARDAKLQIENGIKVNERLETSDPSIYAAGDCASFDHNGGFLRLESVGNAIDQGQTVALNIAGKKTNFNAKPWFWTEQFDQKLQIAGLCDGFTDIIERKVKNKVSFWYYRNEILLAVDSFNDPYSYMTVSYTHLRAHETYT
;
A
#
# COMPACT_ATOMS: atom_id res chain seq x y z
N ASN A 1 19.48 15.76 24.24
CA ASN A 1 20.16 14.47 24.06
C ASN A 1 19.14 13.37 23.81
N VAL A 2 19.50 12.38 23.03
CA VAL A 2 18.73 11.15 22.82
C VAL A 2 19.46 10.00 23.49
N GLU A 3 18.76 9.24 24.35
CA GLU A 3 19.29 8.04 24.97
C GLU A 3 18.84 6.80 24.18
N LEU A 4 19.79 5.99 23.73
CA LEU A 4 19.52 4.71 23.10
C LEU A 4 19.24 3.63 24.15
N VAL A 5 18.57 2.56 23.76
CA VAL A 5 18.31 1.38 24.62
C VAL A 5 19.61 0.81 25.22
N SER A 6 20.74 0.98 24.56
CA SER A 6 22.08 0.61 25.07
C SER A 6 22.61 1.50 26.16
N GLY A 7 21.91 2.57 26.56
CA GLY A 7 22.39 3.59 27.52
C GLY A 7 23.32 4.64 26.88
N ARG A 8 23.61 4.54 25.57
CA ARG A 8 24.43 5.54 24.90
C ARG A 8 23.64 6.83 24.70
N LEU A 9 24.21 7.95 25.08
CA LEU A 9 23.68 9.29 24.84
C LEU A 9 24.23 9.84 23.52
N ILE A 10 23.36 10.48 22.74
CA ILE A 10 23.72 11.19 21.52
C ILE A 10 23.27 12.63 21.67
N ASP A 11 24.21 13.57 21.55
CA ASP A 11 23.87 14.99 21.52
C ASP A 11 23.31 15.37 20.18
N VAL A 12 22.13 16.01 20.17
CA VAL A 12 21.44 16.45 18.97
C VAL A 12 20.78 17.81 19.21
N ASP A 13 20.77 18.65 18.21
CA ASP A 13 20.03 19.91 18.21
C ASP A 13 18.57 19.71 17.80
N THR A 14 18.33 18.76 16.91
CA THR A 14 16.99 18.43 16.40
C THR A 14 16.82 16.91 16.32
N LEU A 15 15.67 16.42 16.75
CA LEU A 15 15.25 15.03 16.60
C LEU A 15 14.06 14.95 15.66
N LEU A 16 14.20 14.18 14.58
CA LEU A 16 13.10 13.82 13.70
C LEU A 16 12.61 12.41 14.05
N VAL A 17 11.35 12.29 14.44
CA VAL A 17 10.69 11.00 14.70
C VAL A 17 9.86 10.62 13.47
N ALA A 18 10.29 9.56 12.76
CA ALA A 18 9.66 9.09 11.55
C ALA A 18 9.38 7.57 11.65
N THR A 19 8.55 7.19 12.64
CA THR A 19 8.28 5.80 13.01
C THR A 19 6.94 5.28 12.51
N GLY A 20 6.38 5.88 11.48
CA GLY A 20 5.06 5.55 10.93
C GLY A 20 3.95 6.40 11.55
N GLY A 21 2.71 6.13 11.14
CA GLY A 21 1.51 6.81 11.59
C GLY A 21 0.37 5.85 11.89
N TYR A 22 -0.67 6.38 12.50
CA TYR A 22 -1.93 5.68 12.72
C TYR A 22 -3.02 6.29 11.82
N PRO A 23 -3.96 5.48 11.32
CA PRO A 23 -5.09 6.03 10.60
C PRO A 23 -5.95 6.88 11.52
N GLU A 24 -6.31 8.08 11.07
CA GLU A 24 -7.25 8.94 11.80
C GLU A 24 -8.66 8.37 11.64
N VAL A 25 -9.24 7.88 12.74
CA VAL A 25 -10.53 7.17 12.74
C VAL A 25 -11.53 7.69 13.77
N ASP A 26 -11.20 8.77 14.48
CA ASP A 26 -12.03 9.24 15.60
C ASP A 26 -13.41 9.66 15.13
N LEU A 27 -13.54 10.37 14.02
CA LEU A 27 -14.84 10.72 13.44
C LEU A 27 -15.69 9.48 13.09
N ALA A 28 -15.06 8.44 12.56
CA ALA A 28 -15.72 7.20 12.23
C ALA A 28 -16.15 6.42 13.50
N ARG A 29 -15.31 6.46 14.55
CA ARG A 29 -15.63 5.87 15.85
C ARG A 29 -16.80 6.57 16.51
N ASP A 30 -16.85 7.90 16.49
CA ASP A 30 -17.96 8.70 17.03
C ASP A 30 -19.27 8.42 16.25
N ALA A 31 -19.17 8.20 14.95
CA ALA A 31 -20.27 7.76 14.09
C ALA A 31 -20.63 6.28 14.25
N LYS A 32 -19.96 5.53 15.16
CA LYS A 32 -20.16 4.09 15.43
C LYS A 32 -19.93 3.20 14.22
N LEU A 33 -19.08 3.62 13.30
CA LEU A 33 -18.66 2.79 12.17
C LEU A 33 -17.71 1.67 12.62
N GLN A 34 -17.67 0.59 11.87
CA GLN A 34 -16.72 -0.50 12.12
C GLN A 34 -15.30 -0.05 11.78
N ILE A 35 -14.37 -0.34 12.70
CA ILE A 35 -12.96 0.01 12.59
C ILE A 35 -12.13 -1.26 12.76
N GLU A 36 -11.23 -1.51 11.80
CA GLU A 36 -10.26 -2.57 11.86
C GLU A 36 -9.02 -2.16 11.08
N ASN A 37 -7.95 -1.78 11.79
CA ASN A 37 -6.75 -1.19 11.20
C ASN A 37 -7.05 -0.02 10.23
N GLY A 38 -8.06 0.80 10.56
CA GLY A 38 -8.64 1.84 9.72
C GLY A 38 -10.15 1.75 9.68
N ILE A 39 -10.80 2.56 8.88
CA ILE A 39 -12.25 2.52 8.67
C ILE A 39 -12.58 1.34 7.76
N LYS A 40 -13.28 0.35 8.30
CA LYS A 40 -13.63 -0.85 7.55
C LYS A 40 -14.61 -0.54 6.43
N VAL A 41 -14.27 -0.98 5.21
CA VAL A 41 -15.12 -0.82 4.03
C VAL A 41 -15.31 -2.14 3.29
N ASN A 42 -16.40 -2.22 2.51
CA ASN A 42 -16.66 -3.31 1.61
C ASN A 42 -15.95 -3.10 0.23
N GLU A 43 -16.19 -3.98 -0.71
CA GLU A 43 -15.65 -3.91 -2.08
C GLU A 43 -16.03 -2.64 -2.86
N ARG A 44 -17.09 -1.94 -2.46
CA ARG A 44 -17.53 -0.66 -3.04
C ARG A 44 -17.08 0.55 -2.24
N LEU A 45 -16.23 0.33 -1.23
CA LEU A 45 -15.74 1.35 -0.31
C LEU A 45 -16.83 2.00 0.56
N GLU A 46 -17.98 1.29 0.73
CA GLU A 46 -19.02 1.65 1.67
C GLU A 46 -18.60 1.17 3.07
N THR A 47 -18.84 1.99 4.09
CA THR A 47 -18.60 1.63 5.48
C THR A 47 -19.72 0.72 6.02
N SER A 48 -19.76 0.48 7.33
CA SER A 48 -20.89 -0.20 7.99
C SER A 48 -22.21 0.57 7.92
N ASP A 49 -22.17 1.86 7.60
CA ASP A 49 -23.33 2.65 7.18
C ASP A 49 -23.26 2.83 5.65
N PRO A 50 -24.23 2.31 4.87
CA PRO A 50 -24.20 2.35 3.41
C PRO A 50 -24.32 3.76 2.82
N SER A 51 -24.60 4.77 3.63
CA SER A 51 -24.61 6.19 3.23
C SER A 51 -23.26 6.87 3.39
N ILE A 52 -22.29 6.16 4.00
CA ILE A 52 -20.95 6.70 4.30
C ILE A 52 -19.89 5.86 3.60
N TYR A 53 -18.98 6.55 2.91
CA TYR A 53 -17.83 5.96 2.24
C TYR A 53 -16.54 6.34 2.96
N ALA A 54 -15.51 5.49 2.84
CA ALA A 54 -14.15 5.86 3.22
C ALA A 54 -13.17 5.48 2.11
N ALA A 55 -12.16 6.32 1.90
CA ALA A 55 -11.15 6.13 0.85
C ALA A 55 -9.79 6.70 1.28
N GLY A 56 -8.72 6.18 0.69
CA GLY A 56 -7.35 6.59 0.95
C GLY A 56 -6.75 5.89 2.16
N ASP A 57 -5.77 6.53 2.77
CA ASP A 57 -4.91 5.94 3.82
C ASP A 57 -5.66 5.51 5.09
N CYS A 58 -6.86 6.02 5.32
CA CYS A 58 -7.69 5.64 6.45
C CYS A 58 -8.61 4.44 6.18
N ALA A 59 -8.82 4.04 4.93
CA ALA A 59 -9.75 2.98 4.56
C ALA A 59 -9.08 1.59 4.64
N SER A 60 -9.75 0.66 5.30
CA SER A 60 -9.33 -0.73 5.46
C SER A 60 -10.32 -1.65 4.75
N PHE A 61 -9.85 -2.43 3.78
CA PHE A 61 -10.66 -3.27 2.92
C PHE A 61 -10.23 -4.74 2.97
N ASP A 62 -11.14 -5.66 2.61
CA ASP A 62 -10.79 -7.08 2.54
C ASP A 62 -9.76 -7.34 1.44
N HIS A 63 -8.72 -8.10 1.80
CA HIS A 63 -7.70 -8.57 0.88
C HIS A 63 -7.26 -9.97 1.29
N ASN A 64 -7.58 -10.97 0.48
CA ASN A 64 -7.23 -12.38 0.74
C ASN A 64 -7.69 -12.92 2.10
N GLY A 65 -8.85 -12.47 2.60
CA GLY A 65 -9.42 -12.92 3.87
C GLY A 65 -8.85 -12.23 5.11
N GLY A 66 -8.09 -11.16 4.94
CA GLY A 66 -7.65 -10.23 5.98
C GLY A 66 -8.02 -8.79 5.63
N PHE A 67 -7.80 -7.87 6.57
CA PHE A 67 -8.01 -6.44 6.32
C PHE A 67 -6.70 -5.75 6.02
N LEU A 68 -6.64 -5.07 4.87
CA LEU A 68 -5.48 -4.36 4.37
C LEU A 68 -5.77 -2.85 4.27
N ARG A 69 -4.79 -2.06 4.60
CA ARG A 69 -4.76 -0.62 4.39
C ARG A 69 -3.51 -0.27 3.57
N LEU A 70 -3.68 0.41 2.45
CA LEU A 70 -2.58 0.80 1.56
C LEU A 70 -2.37 2.32 1.65
N GLU A 71 -1.27 2.71 2.27
CA GLU A 71 -0.86 4.11 2.41
C GLU A 71 -0.06 4.54 1.18
N SER A 72 -0.75 4.80 0.07
CA SER A 72 -0.11 5.26 -1.17
C SER A 72 -1.00 6.20 -1.97
N VAL A 73 -0.36 7.13 -2.67
CA VAL A 73 -1.04 8.10 -3.54
C VAL A 73 -1.89 7.41 -4.61
N GLY A 74 -1.36 6.35 -5.23
CA GLY A 74 -2.08 5.59 -6.25
C GLY A 74 -3.37 4.98 -5.70
N ASN A 75 -3.27 4.31 -4.55
CA ASN A 75 -4.43 3.73 -3.88
C ASN A 75 -5.48 4.77 -3.50
N ALA A 76 -5.05 5.91 -2.95
CA ALA A 76 -5.97 6.98 -2.56
C ALA A 76 -6.74 7.55 -3.77
N ILE A 77 -6.07 7.71 -4.92
CA ILE A 77 -6.70 8.16 -6.17
C ILE A 77 -7.70 7.12 -6.68
N ASP A 78 -7.31 5.85 -6.78
CA ASP A 78 -8.16 4.76 -7.29
C ASP A 78 -9.40 4.55 -6.41
N GLN A 79 -9.23 4.60 -5.09
CA GLN A 79 -10.34 4.54 -4.14
C GLN A 79 -11.25 5.75 -4.25
N GLY A 80 -10.71 6.96 -4.35
CA GLY A 80 -11.49 8.18 -4.52
C GLY A 80 -12.33 8.16 -5.80
N GLN A 81 -11.78 7.67 -6.91
CA GLN A 81 -12.51 7.49 -8.17
C GLN A 81 -13.63 6.44 -8.02
N THR A 82 -13.33 5.30 -7.38
CA THR A 82 -14.33 4.25 -7.14
C THR A 82 -15.49 4.78 -6.28
N VAL A 83 -15.21 5.52 -5.22
CA VAL A 83 -16.23 6.15 -4.36
C VAL A 83 -17.08 7.15 -5.18
N ALA A 84 -16.45 7.99 -5.98
CA ALA A 84 -17.17 8.96 -6.82
C ALA A 84 -18.13 8.27 -7.80
N LEU A 85 -17.71 7.17 -8.43
CA LEU A 85 -18.55 6.36 -9.30
C LEU A 85 -19.73 5.72 -8.54
N ASN A 86 -19.49 5.22 -7.32
CA ASN A 86 -20.53 4.61 -6.50
C ASN A 86 -21.56 5.63 -6.01
N ILE A 87 -21.11 6.80 -5.59
CA ILE A 87 -22.03 7.92 -5.25
C ILE A 87 -22.87 8.32 -6.47
N ALA A 88 -22.30 8.26 -7.68
CA ALA A 88 -23.02 8.50 -8.94
C ALA A 88 -23.92 7.31 -9.37
N GLY A 89 -24.04 6.25 -8.58
CA GLY A 89 -24.92 5.11 -8.81
C GLY A 89 -24.38 4.01 -9.73
N LYS A 90 -23.06 4.01 -10.06
CA LYS A 90 -22.48 3.05 -11.03
C LYS A 90 -22.14 1.67 -10.45
N LYS A 91 -22.19 1.47 -9.13
CA LYS A 91 -21.93 0.17 -8.45
C LYS A 91 -20.60 -0.46 -8.87
N THR A 92 -19.51 0.29 -8.77
CA THR A 92 -18.17 -0.13 -9.17
C THR A 92 -17.44 -0.77 -7.98
N ASN A 93 -16.85 -1.94 -8.17
CA ASN A 93 -16.00 -2.56 -7.15
C ASN A 93 -14.58 -2.02 -7.25
N PHE A 94 -13.97 -1.78 -6.09
CA PHE A 94 -12.57 -1.45 -5.96
C PHE A 94 -11.71 -2.70 -6.15
N ASN A 95 -10.68 -2.59 -6.97
CA ASN A 95 -9.69 -3.63 -7.16
C ASN A 95 -8.31 -3.06 -6.83
N ALA A 96 -7.74 -3.50 -5.72
CA ALA A 96 -6.47 -3.00 -5.23
C ALA A 96 -5.33 -3.34 -6.19
N LYS A 97 -4.52 -2.36 -6.53
CA LYS A 97 -3.29 -2.48 -7.30
C LYS A 97 -2.12 -1.98 -6.45
N PRO A 98 -1.56 -2.81 -5.57
CA PRO A 98 -0.51 -2.37 -4.66
C PRO A 98 0.75 -1.98 -5.43
N TRP A 99 1.08 -0.70 -5.40
CA TRP A 99 2.34 -0.19 -5.91
C TRP A 99 2.75 1.05 -5.13
N PHE A 100 4.06 1.18 -4.93
CA PHE A 100 4.65 2.23 -4.11
C PHE A 100 5.92 2.75 -4.77
N TRP A 101 6.33 3.94 -4.39
CA TRP A 101 7.65 4.45 -4.72
C TRP A 101 8.15 5.38 -3.63
N THR A 102 9.47 5.48 -3.52
CA THR A 102 10.14 6.54 -2.78
C THR A 102 11.42 6.94 -3.49
N GLU A 103 11.78 8.18 -3.35
CA GLU A 103 13.02 8.73 -3.88
C GLU A 103 13.77 9.41 -2.75
N GLN A 104 15.05 9.06 -2.60
CA GLN A 104 15.92 9.68 -1.64
C GLN A 104 17.27 9.96 -2.31
N PHE A 105 17.62 11.23 -2.43
CA PHE A 105 18.76 11.70 -3.19
C PHE A 105 18.68 11.24 -4.66
N ASP A 106 19.64 10.44 -5.10
CA ASP A 106 19.72 9.84 -6.44
C ASP A 106 19.20 8.38 -6.50
N GLN A 107 18.62 7.90 -5.40
CA GLN A 107 18.10 6.54 -5.29
C GLN A 107 16.59 6.51 -5.43
N LYS A 108 16.10 5.64 -6.30
CA LYS A 108 14.68 5.39 -6.52
C LYS A 108 14.34 3.95 -6.18
N LEU A 109 13.45 3.76 -5.21
CA LEU A 109 12.81 2.48 -4.92
C LEU A 109 11.41 2.48 -5.53
N GLN A 110 11.08 1.44 -6.28
CA GLN A 110 9.74 1.18 -6.81
C GLN A 110 9.32 -0.24 -6.43
N ILE A 111 8.12 -0.39 -5.92
CA ILE A 111 7.56 -1.64 -5.42
C ILE A 111 6.27 -1.94 -6.20
N ALA A 112 6.12 -3.16 -6.68
CA ALA A 112 4.89 -3.65 -7.28
C ALA A 112 4.49 -4.97 -6.63
N GLY A 113 3.24 -5.06 -6.15
CA GLY A 113 2.71 -6.19 -5.41
C GLY A 113 2.92 -6.08 -3.89
N LEU A 114 2.54 -7.14 -3.19
CA LEU A 114 2.71 -7.33 -1.75
C LEU A 114 3.46 -8.63 -1.52
N CYS A 115 4.51 -8.58 -0.72
CA CYS A 115 5.38 -9.75 -0.49
C CYS A 115 4.92 -10.65 0.66
N ASP A 116 3.77 -10.37 1.30
CA ASP A 116 3.30 -11.15 2.44
C ASP A 116 3.19 -12.65 2.13
N GLY A 117 3.82 -13.45 3.00
CA GLY A 117 3.81 -14.90 2.86
C GLY A 117 4.71 -15.46 1.76
N PHE A 118 5.72 -14.71 1.32
CA PHE A 118 6.74 -15.23 0.41
C PHE A 118 7.53 -16.38 1.05
N THR A 119 7.99 -17.31 0.22
CA THR A 119 8.87 -18.42 0.61
C THR A 119 10.27 -18.25 0.04
N ASP A 120 10.40 -17.56 -1.07
CA ASP A 120 11.65 -17.44 -1.81
C ASP A 120 11.86 -16.01 -2.27
N ILE A 121 13.12 -15.57 -2.27
CA ILE A 121 13.56 -14.28 -2.81
C ILE A 121 14.66 -14.52 -3.83
N ILE A 122 14.51 -13.92 -5.02
CA ILE A 122 15.55 -13.91 -6.04
C ILE A 122 16.08 -12.49 -6.17
N GLU A 123 17.37 -12.31 -5.87
CA GLU A 123 18.08 -11.06 -6.12
C GLU A 123 18.60 -11.03 -7.57
N ARG A 124 18.33 -9.92 -8.25
CA ARG A 124 18.93 -9.61 -9.54
C ARG A 124 19.70 -8.31 -9.44
N LYS A 125 20.99 -8.36 -9.73
CA LYS A 125 21.87 -7.20 -9.70
C LYS A 125 22.57 -6.99 -11.04
N VAL A 126 22.42 -5.79 -11.61
CA VAL A 126 23.06 -5.39 -12.87
C VAL A 126 23.60 -3.98 -12.73
N LYS A 127 24.91 -3.85 -12.59
CA LYS A 127 25.60 -2.55 -12.33
C LYS A 127 25.05 -1.90 -11.04
N ASN A 128 24.44 -0.71 -11.15
CA ASN A 128 23.84 0.05 -10.06
C ASN A 128 22.32 -0.22 -9.87
N LYS A 129 21.78 -1.22 -10.58
CA LYS A 129 20.39 -1.64 -10.48
C LYS A 129 20.30 -2.90 -9.66
N VAL A 130 19.36 -2.94 -8.73
CA VAL A 130 19.08 -4.12 -7.91
C VAL A 130 17.58 -4.33 -7.85
N SER A 131 17.13 -5.57 -8.00
CA SER A 131 15.74 -5.92 -7.78
C SER A 131 15.63 -7.23 -6.99
N PHE A 132 14.62 -7.27 -6.10
CA PHE A 132 14.28 -8.42 -5.28
C PHE A 132 12.90 -8.90 -5.71
N TRP A 133 12.83 -10.17 -6.11
CA TRP A 133 11.63 -10.80 -6.64
C TRP A 133 11.13 -11.80 -5.61
N TYR A 134 9.93 -11.59 -5.10
CA TYR A 134 9.33 -12.37 -4.03
C TYR A 134 8.37 -13.42 -4.58
N TYR A 135 8.61 -14.67 -4.25
CA TYR A 135 7.81 -15.81 -4.71
C TYR A 135 7.20 -16.58 -3.55
N ARG A 136 6.04 -17.19 -3.81
CA ARG A 136 5.44 -18.22 -2.98
C ARG A 136 5.05 -19.39 -3.86
N ASN A 137 5.70 -20.55 -3.64
CA ASN A 137 5.44 -21.74 -4.46
C ASN A 137 5.50 -21.45 -5.98
N GLU A 138 6.57 -20.83 -6.42
CA GLU A 138 6.82 -20.42 -7.83
C GLU A 138 5.89 -19.31 -8.37
N ILE A 139 4.91 -18.84 -7.58
CA ILE A 139 4.04 -17.72 -7.96
C ILE A 139 4.71 -16.41 -7.53
N LEU A 140 4.92 -15.51 -8.48
CA LEU A 140 5.43 -14.17 -8.21
C LEU A 140 4.40 -13.35 -7.44
N LEU A 141 4.79 -12.80 -6.29
CA LEU A 141 3.94 -11.95 -5.44
C LEU A 141 4.25 -10.47 -5.62
N ALA A 142 5.54 -10.11 -5.62
CA ALA A 142 5.98 -8.73 -5.63
C ALA A 142 7.41 -8.58 -6.18
N VAL A 143 7.76 -7.34 -6.49
CA VAL A 143 9.13 -6.93 -6.80
C VAL A 143 9.46 -5.61 -6.12
N ASP A 144 10.62 -5.55 -5.47
CA ASP A 144 11.27 -4.33 -5.02
C ASP A 144 12.41 -3.98 -5.99
N SER A 145 12.40 -2.78 -6.53
CA SER A 145 13.30 -2.38 -7.60
C SER A 145 14.04 -1.09 -7.26
N PHE A 146 15.36 -1.20 -7.01
CA PHE A 146 16.24 -0.05 -6.80
C PHE A 146 16.89 0.36 -8.12
N ASN A 147 16.59 1.57 -8.56
CA ASN A 147 17.10 2.13 -9.81
C ASN A 147 16.89 1.21 -11.04
N ASP A 148 15.94 0.28 -10.95
CA ASP A 148 15.59 -0.70 -12.00
C ASP A 148 14.13 -0.58 -12.44
N PRO A 149 13.76 0.47 -13.17
CA PRO A 149 12.39 0.68 -13.63
C PRO A 149 11.90 -0.45 -14.54
N TYR A 150 12.78 -1.17 -15.20
CA TYR A 150 12.40 -2.30 -16.07
C TYR A 150 11.78 -3.45 -15.25
N SER A 151 12.42 -3.86 -14.16
CA SER A 151 11.88 -4.90 -13.27
C SER A 151 10.53 -4.49 -12.68
N TYR A 152 10.42 -3.25 -12.19
CA TYR A 152 9.15 -2.69 -11.71
C TYR A 152 8.05 -2.72 -12.79
N MET A 153 8.33 -2.19 -13.99
CA MET A 153 7.37 -2.13 -15.09
C MET A 153 6.91 -3.52 -15.51
N THR A 154 7.84 -4.49 -15.58
CA THR A 154 7.50 -5.88 -15.93
C THR A 154 6.41 -6.41 -15.00
N VAL A 155 6.57 -6.31 -13.68
CA VAL A 155 5.58 -6.83 -12.72
C VAL A 155 4.32 -5.97 -12.67
N SER A 156 4.46 -4.65 -12.67
CA SER A 156 3.33 -3.73 -12.65
C SER A 156 2.36 -3.94 -13.81
N TYR A 157 2.87 -4.16 -15.02
CA TYR A 157 2.02 -4.38 -16.19
C TYR A 157 1.52 -5.82 -16.32
N THR A 158 2.34 -6.81 -16.01
CA THR A 158 1.94 -8.22 -16.21
C THR A 158 1.10 -8.78 -15.07
N HIS A 159 1.24 -8.30 -13.85
CA HIS A 159 0.54 -8.84 -12.66
C HIS A 159 -0.54 -7.91 -12.14
N LEU A 160 -0.30 -6.60 -12.09
CA LEU A 160 -1.25 -5.67 -11.49
C LEU A 160 -2.27 -5.13 -12.50
N ARG A 161 -1.92 -5.04 -13.80
CA ARG A 161 -2.77 -4.45 -14.85
C ARG A 161 -3.27 -5.43 -15.90
N ALA A 162 -2.81 -6.69 -15.87
CA ALA A 162 -3.21 -7.69 -16.89
C ALA A 162 -4.73 -7.95 -16.93
N HIS A 163 -5.48 -7.59 -15.91
CA HIS A 163 -6.93 -7.75 -15.86
C HIS A 163 -7.73 -6.56 -16.44
N GLU A 164 -7.07 -5.49 -16.88
CA GLU A 164 -7.77 -4.31 -17.46
C GLU A 164 -8.12 -4.44 -18.94
N THR A 165 -7.57 -5.43 -19.65
CA THR A 165 -7.68 -5.52 -21.11
C THR A 165 -8.83 -6.41 -21.62
N TYR A 166 -9.71 -6.91 -20.75
CA TYR A 166 -10.80 -7.83 -21.12
C TYR A 166 -12.19 -7.45 -20.60
N THR A 167 -12.51 -6.15 -20.50
CA THR A 167 -13.91 -5.70 -20.32
C THR A 167 -14.30 -4.65 -21.33
#